data_53d36dc84356bedcbedb31a9be1566ff
#
_entry.id   53d36dc84356bedcbedb31a9be1566ff
#
_cell.length_a   1.000
_cell.length_b   1.000
_cell.length_c   1.000
_cell.angle_alpha   90.00
_cell.angle_beta   90.00
_cell.angle_gamma   90.00
#
_symmetry.space_group_name_H-M   'P 1'
#
loop_
_entity.id
_entity.type
_entity.pdbx_description
1 polymer ?
#
loop_
_entity_poly.entity_id
_entity_poly.type
_entity_poly.pdbx_seq_one_letter_code
_entity_poly.pdbx_strand_id
1 'polypeptide(L)'
;MQEQKTLFVDYSKCIGCETCEAVCRFLHDTPRIAMSRTIEGEIVPLYCQHCENAACQRVCKRGAISRDSRGAVLHDPMKCRGCETKDCLIACPYAAFFATCKGVAVAKCDLCKKRRAEDMLPACVEMCPCDAIKYVDREDIASLKTSASEEAFKRVMAHIRPKKFVD
;
A
#
# COMPACT_ATOMS: atom_id res chain seq x y z
N MET A 1 -9.96 -10.75 20.70
CA MET A 1 -9.95 -9.77 19.57
C MET A 1 -8.88 -10.22 18.60
N GLN A 2 -9.18 -10.35 17.31
CA GLN A 2 -8.12 -10.69 16.33
C GLN A 2 -7.24 -9.47 16.12
N GLU A 3 -5.94 -9.60 16.29
CA GLU A 3 -4.95 -8.56 16.02
C GLU A 3 -5.07 -8.09 14.56
N GLN A 4 -5.40 -6.82 14.37
CA GLN A 4 -5.50 -6.21 13.05
C GLN A 4 -4.23 -5.44 12.74
N LYS A 5 -3.25 -6.12 12.17
CA LYS A 5 -1.97 -5.51 11.77
C LYS A 5 -2.01 -4.87 10.39
N THR A 6 -1.23 -3.82 10.24
CA THR A 6 -1.03 -3.11 8.97
C THR A 6 0.41 -2.63 8.82
N LEU A 7 0.75 -2.12 7.64
CA LEU A 7 2.02 -1.42 7.45
C LEU A 7 1.90 0.02 7.96
N PHE A 8 2.91 0.46 8.66
CA PHE A 8 3.19 1.85 8.94
C PHE A 8 4.51 2.22 8.25
N VAL A 9 4.53 3.32 7.51
CA VAL A 9 5.75 3.85 6.89
C VAL A 9 6.05 5.22 7.49
N ASP A 10 7.18 5.30 8.16
CA ASP A 10 7.75 6.56 8.61
C ASP A 10 8.57 7.18 7.47
N TYR A 11 7.93 8.06 6.71
CA TYR A 11 8.56 8.71 5.57
C TYR A 11 9.73 9.62 5.97
N SER A 12 9.82 10.06 7.22
CA SER A 12 10.96 10.85 7.71
C SER A 12 12.25 10.03 7.82
N LYS A 13 12.13 8.71 7.94
CA LYS A 13 13.25 7.76 7.98
C LYS A 13 13.56 7.13 6.63
N CYS A 14 12.65 7.25 5.65
CA CYS A 14 12.82 6.62 4.36
C CYS A 14 13.95 7.31 3.56
N ILE A 15 14.95 6.54 3.17
CA ILE A 15 16.11 7.00 2.39
C ILE A 15 15.95 6.80 0.88
N GLY A 16 14.78 6.33 0.40
CA GLY A 16 14.52 6.12 -1.02
C GLY A 16 15.34 4.99 -1.67
N CYS A 17 15.80 3.99 -0.91
CA CYS A 17 16.70 2.94 -1.40
C CYS A 17 16.05 1.89 -2.32
N GLU A 18 14.74 1.96 -2.54
CA GLU A 18 13.94 1.08 -3.42
C GLU A 18 13.93 -0.42 -3.03
N THR A 19 14.59 -0.83 -1.95
CA THR A 19 14.65 -2.23 -1.50
C THR A 19 13.27 -2.84 -1.31
N CYS A 20 12.31 -2.08 -0.76
CA CYS A 20 10.95 -2.54 -0.54
C CYS A 20 10.19 -2.88 -1.84
N GLU A 21 10.43 -2.13 -2.93
CA GLU A 21 9.86 -2.46 -4.24
C GLU A 21 10.59 -3.66 -4.86
N ALA A 22 11.91 -3.69 -4.80
CA ALA A 22 12.72 -4.77 -5.36
C ALA A 22 12.36 -6.13 -4.73
N VAL A 23 12.30 -6.23 -3.40
CA VAL A 23 11.92 -7.47 -2.72
C VAL A 23 10.46 -7.85 -2.97
N CYS A 24 9.56 -6.87 -3.08
CA CYS A 24 8.16 -7.12 -3.43
C CYS A 24 8.04 -7.69 -4.86
N ARG A 25 8.82 -7.16 -5.79
CA ARG A 25 8.89 -7.66 -7.18
C ARG A 25 9.47 -9.07 -7.24
N PHE A 26 10.45 -9.38 -6.42
CA PHE A 26 11.04 -10.72 -6.34
C PHE A 26 10.02 -11.77 -5.87
N LEU A 27 9.16 -11.43 -4.90
CA LEU A 27 8.15 -12.34 -4.35
C LEU A 27 6.85 -12.41 -5.15
N HIS A 28 6.58 -11.37 -5.94
CA HIS A 28 5.36 -11.24 -6.72
C HIS A 28 5.72 -10.80 -8.13
N ASP A 29 5.18 -11.40 -9.14
CA ASP A 29 5.45 -11.05 -10.55
C ASP A 29 5.26 -9.56 -10.85
N THR A 30 4.38 -8.90 -10.11
CA THR A 30 4.16 -7.45 -10.15
C THR A 30 4.34 -6.88 -8.75
N PRO A 31 5.17 -5.83 -8.58
CA PRO A 31 5.35 -5.21 -7.28
C PRO A 31 4.02 -4.64 -6.79
N ARG A 32 3.80 -4.72 -5.48
CA ARG A 32 2.57 -4.28 -4.80
C ARG A 32 2.83 -3.11 -3.85
N ILE A 33 4.03 -2.60 -3.90
CA ILE A 33 4.53 -1.34 -3.38
C ILE A 33 5.36 -0.74 -4.52
N ALA A 34 5.23 0.53 -4.79
CA ALA A 34 5.95 1.19 -5.88
C ALA A 34 6.62 2.45 -5.37
N MET A 35 7.84 2.69 -5.83
CA MET A 35 8.52 3.93 -5.52
C MET A 35 8.01 5.04 -6.42
N SER A 36 7.84 6.22 -5.86
CA SER A 36 7.44 7.43 -6.57
C SER A 36 8.35 8.58 -6.16
N ARG A 37 8.55 9.52 -7.09
CA ARG A 37 9.31 10.74 -6.82
C ARG A 37 8.36 11.89 -6.53
N THR A 38 8.52 12.55 -5.39
CA THR A 38 7.74 13.75 -5.04
C THR A 38 8.17 14.95 -5.92
N ILE A 39 7.40 16.03 -5.86
CA ILE A 39 7.74 17.27 -6.57
C ILE A 39 9.07 17.84 -6.06
N GLU A 40 9.36 17.67 -4.78
CA GLU A 40 10.62 18.06 -4.13
C GLU A 40 11.79 17.14 -4.48
N GLY A 41 11.54 16.04 -5.22
CA GLY A 41 12.55 15.09 -5.65
C GLY A 41 12.79 13.92 -4.68
N GLU A 42 12.08 13.85 -3.56
CA GLU A 42 12.18 12.73 -2.61
C GLU A 42 11.63 11.45 -3.25
N ILE A 43 12.29 10.32 -3.04
CA ILE A 43 11.82 9.01 -3.48
C ILE A 43 11.12 8.33 -2.31
N VAL A 44 9.85 8.00 -2.48
CA VAL A 44 8.99 7.48 -1.40
C VAL A 44 8.16 6.29 -1.87
N PRO A 45 7.91 5.29 -0.99
CA PRO A 45 7.07 4.16 -1.31
C PRO A 45 5.58 4.52 -1.27
N LEU A 46 4.86 4.21 -2.35
CA LEU A 46 3.40 4.18 -2.37
C LEU A 46 2.91 2.77 -2.09
N TYR A 47 2.02 2.60 -1.13
CA TYR A 47 1.53 1.30 -0.71
C TYR A 47 0.08 1.34 -0.21
N CYS A 48 -0.55 0.17 -0.13
CA CYS A 48 -1.91 0.05 0.37
C CYS A 48 -1.97 0.22 1.89
N GLN A 49 -2.79 1.15 2.37
CA GLN A 49 -3.03 1.40 3.79
C GLN A 49 -3.97 0.37 4.45
N HIS A 50 -4.51 -0.58 3.68
CA HIS A 50 -5.50 -1.56 4.16
C HIS A 50 -6.64 -0.92 4.96
N CYS A 51 -7.16 0.22 4.47
CA CYS A 51 -8.14 1.08 5.14
C CYS A 51 -9.29 0.27 5.76
N GLU A 52 -9.74 0.61 6.96
CA GLU A 52 -10.91 0.00 7.59
C GLU A 52 -12.15 0.16 6.72
N ASN A 53 -12.41 1.38 6.29
CA ASN A 53 -13.48 1.71 5.35
C ASN A 53 -12.91 1.77 3.93
N ALA A 54 -12.63 0.61 3.35
CA ALA A 54 -11.95 0.50 2.06
C ALA A 54 -12.85 0.96 0.90
N ALA A 55 -12.68 2.20 0.43
CA ALA A 55 -13.42 2.74 -0.71
C ALA A 55 -13.30 1.85 -1.95
N CYS A 56 -12.11 1.31 -2.20
CA CYS A 56 -11.85 0.39 -3.31
C CYS A 56 -12.70 -0.90 -3.24
N GLN A 57 -12.99 -1.41 -2.04
CA GLN A 57 -13.86 -2.56 -1.84
C GLN A 57 -15.31 -2.20 -2.15
N ARG A 58 -15.78 -1.03 -1.69
CA ARG A 58 -17.17 -0.57 -1.90
C ARG A 58 -17.52 -0.36 -3.37
N VAL A 59 -16.59 0.14 -4.16
CA VAL A 59 -16.83 0.40 -5.60
C VAL A 59 -16.59 -0.83 -6.48
N CYS A 60 -16.09 -1.93 -5.92
CA CYS A 60 -15.77 -3.12 -6.70
C CYS A 60 -17.03 -3.94 -7.04
N LYS A 61 -17.67 -3.66 -8.17
CA LYS A 61 -18.88 -4.35 -8.64
C LYS A 61 -18.68 -5.85 -8.86
N ARG A 62 -17.43 -6.29 -9.04
CA ARG A 62 -17.10 -7.71 -9.27
C ARG A 62 -16.81 -8.47 -7.97
N GLY A 63 -16.84 -7.82 -6.82
CA GLY A 63 -16.49 -8.45 -5.53
C GLY A 63 -15.06 -9.00 -5.49
N ALA A 64 -14.15 -8.45 -6.32
CA ALA A 64 -12.75 -8.89 -6.38
C ALA A 64 -11.90 -8.38 -5.21
N ILE A 65 -12.41 -7.44 -4.45
CA ILE A 65 -11.72 -6.86 -3.29
C ILE A 65 -12.46 -7.27 -2.02
N SER A 66 -11.77 -7.95 -1.13
CA SER A 66 -12.32 -8.47 0.13
C SER A 66 -11.36 -8.19 1.28
N ARG A 67 -11.79 -8.44 2.50
CA ARG A 67 -10.96 -8.36 3.71
C ARG A 67 -10.77 -9.74 4.30
N ASP A 68 -9.53 -10.07 4.72
CA ASP A 68 -9.28 -11.29 5.49
C ASP A 68 -9.57 -11.10 6.99
N SER A 69 -9.50 -12.20 7.74
CA SER A 69 -9.72 -12.20 9.19
C SER A 69 -8.69 -11.38 9.97
N ARG A 70 -7.50 -11.16 9.42
CA ARG A 70 -6.41 -10.36 10.01
C ARG A 70 -6.46 -8.88 9.57
N GLY A 71 -7.56 -8.43 8.92
CA GLY A 71 -7.78 -7.05 8.52
C GLY A 71 -7.13 -6.62 7.19
N ALA A 72 -6.42 -7.50 6.50
CA ALA A 72 -5.81 -7.16 5.22
C ALA A 72 -6.87 -7.07 4.10
N VAL A 73 -6.84 -6.00 3.33
CA VAL A 73 -7.66 -5.87 2.13
C VAL A 73 -6.99 -6.64 1.01
N LEU A 74 -7.60 -7.71 0.55
CA LEU A 74 -7.12 -8.62 -0.48
C LEU A 74 -7.71 -8.31 -1.85
N HIS A 75 -7.04 -8.78 -2.90
CA HIS A 75 -7.51 -8.68 -4.28
C HIS A 75 -7.46 -10.06 -4.95
N ASP A 76 -8.56 -10.45 -5.56
CA ASP A 76 -8.70 -11.67 -6.35
C ASP A 76 -8.56 -11.33 -7.84
N PRO A 77 -7.44 -11.69 -8.49
CA PRO A 77 -7.21 -11.39 -9.90
C PRO A 77 -8.20 -12.10 -10.83
N MET A 78 -8.70 -13.27 -10.45
CA MET A 78 -9.63 -14.04 -11.28
C MET A 78 -10.99 -13.33 -11.38
N LYS A 79 -11.51 -12.84 -10.25
CA LYS A 79 -12.74 -12.03 -10.25
C LYS A 79 -12.54 -10.66 -10.93
N CYS A 80 -11.33 -10.10 -10.87
CA CYS A 80 -10.98 -8.83 -11.48
C CYS A 80 -10.87 -8.90 -13.01
N ARG A 81 -10.66 -10.11 -13.56
CA ARG A 81 -10.52 -10.31 -15.00
C ARG A 81 -11.79 -9.85 -15.75
N GLY A 82 -11.62 -9.08 -16.82
CA GLY A 82 -12.74 -8.53 -17.59
C GLY A 82 -13.49 -7.37 -16.92
N CYS A 83 -12.92 -6.77 -15.86
CA CYS A 83 -13.43 -5.51 -15.33
C CYS A 83 -12.96 -4.35 -16.21
N GLU A 84 -13.89 -3.64 -16.84
CA GLU A 84 -13.59 -2.52 -17.73
C GLU A 84 -13.38 -1.21 -16.98
N THR A 85 -14.24 -0.92 -15.98
CA THR A 85 -14.27 0.38 -15.33
C THR A 85 -13.10 0.61 -14.37
N LYS A 86 -12.65 -0.46 -13.67
CA LYS A 86 -11.58 -0.38 -12.65
C LYS A 86 -11.72 0.80 -11.68
N ASP A 87 -12.94 1.09 -11.24
CA ASP A 87 -13.28 2.20 -10.36
C ASP A 87 -12.43 2.22 -9.07
N CYS A 88 -11.90 1.06 -8.66
CA CYS A 88 -11.02 0.92 -7.51
C CYS A 88 -9.72 1.72 -7.63
N LEU A 89 -9.22 1.97 -8.85
CA LEU A 89 -8.03 2.79 -9.09
C LEU A 89 -8.28 4.24 -8.68
N ILE A 90 -9.42 4.77 -9.12
CA ILE A 90 -9.82 6.16 -8.86
C ILE A 90 -10.27 6.34 -7.40
N ALA A 91 -10.94 5.33 -6.85
CA ALA A 91 -11.43 5.37 -5.47
C ALA A 91 -10.32 5.27 -4.42
N CYS A 92 -9.11 4.83 -4.79
CA CYS A 92 -8.01 4.71 -3.84
C CYS A 92 -7.35 6.06 -3.57
N PRO A 93 -7.41 6.58 -2.32
CA PRO A 93 -6.79 7.86 -1.99
C PRO A 93 -5.25 7.82 -1.94
N TYR A 94 -4.66 6.63 -1.97
CA TYR A 94 -3.22 6.41 -1.78
C TYR A 94 -2.52 5.93 -3.06
N ALA A 95 -3.20 5.94 -4.21
CA ALA A 95 -2.69 5.46 -5.49
C ALA A 95 -2.06 4.04 -5.39
N ALA A 96 -2.61 3.16 -4.54
CA ALA A 96 -2.00 1.90 -4.14
C ALA A 96 -2.46 0.68 -4.98
N PHE A 97 -2.85 0.93 -6.23
CA PHE A 97 -3.12 -0.09 -7.24
C PHE A 97 -2.18 0.10 -8.42
N PHE A 98 -1.62 -0.98 -8.89
CA PHE A 98 -0.64 -0.97 -9.96
C PHE A 98 -1.13 -1.83 -11.12
N ALA A 99 -0.85 -1.41 -12.35
CA ALA A 99 -1.16 -2.21 -13.53
C ALA A 99 -0.23 -3.43 -13.59
N THR A 100 -0.80 -4.59 -13.91
CA THR A 100 0.01 -5.78 -14.19
C THR A 100 0.57 -5.69 -15.61
N CYS A 101 1.73 -6.30 -15.86
CA CYS A 101 2.35 -6.36 -17.19
C CYS A 101 1.42 -6.99 -18.25
N LYS A 102 0.44 -7.77 -17.83
CA LYS A 102 -0.54 -8.44 -18.70
C LYS A 102 -1.81 -7.59 -18.95
N GLY A 103 -1.90 -6.37 -18.43
CA GLY A 103 -2.99 -5.42 -18.66
C GLY A 103 -4.40 -5.84 -18.17
N VAL A 104 -4.56 -7.07 -17.69
CA VAL A 104 -5.87 -7.70 -17.43
C VAL A 104 -6.37 -7.45 -16.02
N ALA A 105 -5.48 -7.29 -15.07
CA ALA A 105 -5.81 -7.10 -13.66
C ALA A 105 -4.95 -6.00 -13.05
N VAL A 106 -5.34 -5.58 -11.87
CA VAL A 106 -4.54 -4.65 -11.04
C VAL A 106 -3.80 -5.44 -9.96
N ALA A 107 -2.62 -4.99 -9.61
CA ALA A 107 -1.87 -5.51 -8.47
C ALA A 107 -2.07 -4.59 -7.26
N LYS A 108 -2.11 -5.17 -6.07
CA LYS A 108 -2.32 -4.48 -4.82
C LYS A 108 -1.65 -5.25 -3.69
N CYS A 109 -1.07 -4.54 -2.73
CA CYS A 109 -0.52 -5.16 -1.52
C CYS A 109 -1.56 -6.03 -0.81
N ASP A 110 -1.16 -7.23 -0.40
CA ASP A 110 -1.95 -8.20 0.39
C ASP A 110 -1.32 -8.47 1.76
N LEU A 111 -0.38 -7.60 2.19
CA LEU A 111 0.45 -7.79 3.38
C LEU A 111 1.24 -9.11 3.33
N CYS A 112 1.70 -9.52 2.16
CA CYS A 112 2.42 -10.78 1.97
C CYS A 112 1.67 -11.98 2.56
N LYS A 113 0.40 -12.19 2.15
CA LYS A 113 -0.53 -13.18 2.72
C LYS A 113 0.12 -14.56 2.93
N LYS A 114 0.93 -15.02 1.97
CA LYS A 114 1.62 -16.32 2.06
C LYS A 114 2.62 -16.33 3.21
N ARG A 115 3.48 -15.32 3.31
CA ARG A 115 4.48 -15.21 4.40
C ARG A 115 3.81 -15.09 5.76
N ARG A 116 2.75 -14.30 5.88
CA ARG A 116 1.98 -14.18 7.13
C ARG A 116 1.30 -15.50 7.56
N ALA A 117 1.00 -16.39 6.63
CA ALA A 117 0.46 -17.71 6.94
C ALA A 117 1.53 -18.65 7.56
N GLU A 118 2.79 -18.33 7.37
CA GLU A 118 3.97 -19.01 7.92
C GLU A 118 4.61 -18.20 9.07
N ASP A 119 3.85 -17.27 9.65
CA ASP A 119 4.26 -16.37 10.74
C ASP A 119 5.51 -15.51 10.44
N MET A 120 5.81 -15.31 9.16
CA MET A 120 6.90 -14.44 8.71
C MET A 120 6.40 -13.00 8.51
N LEU A 121 7.28 -12.03 8.72
CA LEU A 121 7.01 -10.63 8.44
C LEU A 121 6.81 -10.38 6.93
N PRO A 122 6.03 -9.34 6.55
CA PRO A 122 6.05 -8.83 5.18
C PRO A 122 7.47 -8.51 4.74
N ALA A 123 7.87 -8.94 3.54
CA ALA A 123 9.26 -8.85 3.12
C ALA A 123 9.80 -7.40 3.04
N CYS A 124 8.95 -6.43 2.69
CA CYS A 124 9.32 -5.01 2.69
C CYS A 124 9.65 -4.48 4.09
N VAL A 125 9.09 -5.08 5.14
CA VAL A 125 9.42 -4.75 6.55
C VAL A 125 10.77 -5.35 6.90
N GLU A 126 10.93 -6.65 6.66
CA GLU A 126 12.13 -7.40 7.02
C GLU A 126 13.39 -6.86 6.33
N MET A 127 13.25 -6.40 5.10
CA MET A 127 14.36 -5.94 4.27
C MET A 127 14.59 -4.43 4.29
N CYS A 128 13.84 -3.66 5.08
CA CYS A 128 14.01 -2.21 5.15
C CYS A 128 15.27 -1.83 5.94
N PRO A 129 16.32 -1.29 5.31
CA PRO A 129 17.61 -1.06 5.99
C PRO A 129 17.57 0.08 7.00
N CYS A 130 16.59 1.00 6.89
CA CYS A 130 16.44 2.14 7.78
C CYS A 130 15.27 2.01 8.76
N ASP A 131 14.66 0.80 8.85
CA ASP A 131 13.50 0.54 9.73
C ASP A 131 12.34 1.55 9.56
N ALA A 132 12.20 2.07 8.33
CA ALA A 132 11.14 3.02 8.00
C ALA A 132 9.78 2.33 7.81
N ILE A 133 9.76 1.04 7.48
CA ILE A 133 8.53 0.26 7.26
C ILE A 133 8.37 -0.71 8.42
N LYS A 134 7.21 -0.63 9.09
CA LYS A 134 6.89 -1.48 10.24
C LYS A 134 5.58 -2.23 10.01
N TYR A 135 5.46 -3.43 10.58
CA TYR A 135 4.24 -4.21 10.63
C TYR A 135 3.70 -4.18 12.05
N VAL A 136 2.65 -3.40 12.28
CA VAL A 136 2.18 -3.00 13.60
C VAL A 136 0.68 -3.18 13.75
N ASP A 137 0.23 -3.27 14.99
CA ASP A 137 -1.19 -3.21 15.30
C ASP A 137 -1.75 -1.83 14.97
N ARG A 138 -2.98 -1.76 14.49
CA ARG A 138 -3.59 -0.48 14.09
C ARG A 138 -3.70 0.50 15.23
N GLU A 139 -3.90 -0.01 16.45
CA GLU A 139 -4.01 0.78 17.67
C GLU A 139 -2.69 1.52 17.99
N ASP A 140 -1.56 0.91 17.64
CA ASP A 140 -0.22 1.46 17.91
C ASP A 140 0.21 2.55 16.92
N ILE A 141 -0.47 2.70 15.79
CA ILE A 141 -0.08 3.70 14.77
C ILE A 141 -0.03 5.11 15.35
N ALA A 142 -0.95 5.46 16.25
CA ALA A 142 -0.99 6.79 16.84
C ALA A 142 0.26 7.11 17.67
N SER A 143 0.78 6.11 18.40
CA SER A 143 2.00 6.26 19.24
C SER A 143 3.29 6.31 18.41
N LEU A 144 3.27 5.75 17.20
CA LEU A 144 4.44 5.73 16.29
C LEU A 144 4.59 7.01 15.47
N LYS A 145 3.55 7.84 15.40
CA LYS A 145 3.58 9.09 14.67
C LYS A 145 4.38 10.14 15.45
N THR A 146 5.39 10.67 14.78
CA THR A 146 6.13 11.86 15.23
C THR A 146 5.72 13.07 14.39
N SER A 147 5.98 14.28 14.85
CA SER A 147 5.75 15.50 14.07
C SER A 147 6.45 15.45 12.70
N ALA A 148 7.69 14.95 12.66
CA ALA A 148 8.45 14.77 11.43
C ALA A 148 7.79 13.76 10.48
N SER A 149 7.31 12.62 11.00
CA SER A 149 6.65 11.60 10.18
C SER A 149 5.30 12.08 9.62
N GLU A 150 4.55 12.86 10.40
CA GLU A 150 3.29 13.45 9.94
C GLU A 150 3.50 14.51 8.86
N GLU A 151 4.52 15.34 9.00
CA GLU A 151 4.85 16.34 7.99
C GLU A 151 5.33 15.69 6.69
N ALA A 152 6.20 14.68 6.78
CA ALA A 152 6.63 13.90 5.63
C ALA A 152 5.44 13.22 4.95
N PHE A 153 4.51 12.63 5.70
CA PHE A 153 3.29 12.05 5.16
C PHE A 153 2.41 13.08 4.43
N LYS A 154 2.28 14.30 4.98
CA LYS A 154 1.52 15.39 4.31
C LYS A 154 2.13 15.75 2.96
N ARG A 155 3.47 15.82 2.84
CA ARG A 155 4.16 16.06 1.56
C ARG A 155 3.86 14.96 0.54
N VAL A 156 3.95 13.69 0.95
CA VAL A 156 3.60 12.55 0.09
C VAL A 156 2.15 12.60 -0.38
N MET A 157 1.22 12.92 0.52
CA MET A 157 -0.20 13.03 0.17
C MET A 157 -0.49 14.21 -0.76
N ALA A 158 0.22 15.32 -0.63
CA ALA A 158 0.12 16.46 -1.55
C ALA A 158 0.59 16.09 -2.97
N HIS A 159 1.62 15.24 -3.07
CA HIS A 159 2.10 14.70 -4.36
C HIS A 159 1.06 13.77 -5.01
N ILE A 160 0.47 12.85 -4.24
CA ILE A 160 -0.52 11.88 -4.74
C ILE A 160 -1.83 12.60 -5.13
N ARG A 161 -2.20 13.63 -4.38
CA ARG A 161 -3.43 14.41 -4.55
C ARG A 161 -3.10 15.90 -4.64
N PRO A 162 -2.55 16.36 -5.76
CA PRO A 162 -2.32 17.78 -5.94
C PRO A 162 -3.66 18.52 -5.74
N LYS A 163 -3.63 19.63 -5.00
CA LYS A 163 -4.79 20.53 -4.91
C LYS A 163 -5.21 20.84 -6.34
N LYS A 164 -6.50 20.68 -6.66
CA LYS A 164 -7.04 21.11 -7.94
C LYS A 164 -6.56 22.55 -8.16
N PHE A 165 -5.95 22.80 -9.31
CA PHE A 165 -5.73 24.17 -9.74
C PHE A 165 -7.10 24.84 -9.69
N VAL A 166 -7.23 25.84 -8.82
CA VAL A 166 -8.38 26.74 -8.84
C VAL A 166 -8.06 27.69 -9.98
N ASP A 167 -8.77 27.53 -11.08
CA ASP A 167 -8.76 28.50 -12.20
C ASP A 167 -9.28 29.83 -11.71
#